data_cb79473186c2eaa2ed21b757be548375
#
_entry.id   cb79473186c2eaa2ed21b757be548375
#
_cell.length_a   1.000
_cell.length_b   1.000
_cell.length_c   1.000
_cell.angle_alpha   90.00
_cell.angle_beta   90.00
_cell.angle_gamma   90.00
#
_symmetry.space_group_name_H-M   'P 1'
#
loop_
_entity.id
_entity.type
_entity.pdbx_description
1 polymer ?
#
loop_
_entity_poly.entity_id
_entity_poly.type
_entity_poly.pdbx_seq_one_letter_code
_entity_poly.pdbx_strand_id
1 'polypeptide(L)'
;MEKRWEREWSERWFQFVLEHPDKEWGWNGISQNPNVSWETIQGNLDKPWNWGGISRNYNTTWEIIQSNPDKPWDWYWLSQNPNITWETIQANPDKPWDWNGISNNPNITWDVIQANPDKPWDRFYISKNPNITWDVIQGNSDKPWRWLGISQNPNITWETIQRNPDRPWDWCSVSWNPNITWDIIQAKSNLDWDWYGISQNPNITWDIINANPDKPWDWTAISRNPNITWETIQTNPDKPWHWLYISCNPMIKAKNDFLRKKRQEYYNPIVRSVFGEKGIPLELVPTVLNHL
;
A
#
# COMPACT_ATOMS: atom_id res chain seq x y z
N MET A 1 -15.15 14.87 10.17
CA MET A 1 -15.32 13.70 11.06
C MET A 1 -14.31 12.61 10.72
N GLU A 2 -14.27 12.12 9.51
CA GLU A 2 -13.34 11.05 9.07
C GLU A 2 -11.87 11.34 9.41
N LYS A 3 -11.35 12.52 9.08
CA LYS A 3 -9.97 12.93 9.45
C LYS A 3 -9.69 12.85 10.95
N ARG A 4 -10.72 13.08 11.81
CA ARG A 4 -10.57 12.91 13.26
C ARG A 4 -10.41 11.44 13.65
N TRP A 5 -11.18 10.54 13.04
CA TRP A 5 -11.09 9.10 13.33
C TRP A 5 -9.78 8.50 12.79
N GLU A 6 -9.30 8.97 11.64
CA GLU A 6 -7.99 8.55 11.12
C GLU A 6 -6.85 8.98 12.04
N ARG A 7 -6.92 10.20 12.60
CA ARG A 7 -5.95 10.65 13.61
C ARG A 7 -6.05 9.81 14.89
N GLU A 8 -7.26 9.54 15.39
CA GLU A 8 -7.47 8.66 16.55
C GLU A 8 -6.90 7.26 16.31
N TRP A 9 -7.05 6.72 15.09
CA TRP A 9 -6.43 5.45 14.73
C TRP A 9 -4.89 5.54 14.74
N SER A 10 -4.32 6.59 14.18
CA SER A 10 -2.87 6.82 14.17
C SER A 10 -2.29 6.88 15.59
N GLU A 11 -2.90 7.68 16.45
CA GLU A 11 -2.52 7.81 17.86
C GLU A 11 -2.61 6.46 18.59
N ARG A 12 -3.68 5.72 18.38
CA ARG A 12 -3.91 4.41 18.98
C ARG A 12 -2.88 3.37 18.51
N TRP A 13 -2.59 3.34 17.22
CA TRP A 13 -1.59 2.43 16.66
C TRP A 13 -0.19 2.74 17.18
N PHE A 14 0.17 4.02 17.24
CA PHE A 14 1.48 4.43 17.77
C PHE A 14 1.60 4.19 19.26
N GLN A 15 0.56 4.47 20.03
CA GLN A 15 0.52 4.13 21.46
C GLN A 15 0.74 2.65 21.70
N PHE A 16 0.15 1.79 20.87
CA PHE A 16 0.38 0.36 20.90
C PHE A 16 1.87 0.02 20.74
N VAL A 17 2.58 0.66 19.78
CA VAL A 17 4.03 0.45 19.62
C VAL A 17 4.79 0.83 20.89
N LEU A 18 4.42 1.93 21.54
CA LEU A 18 5.06 2.42 22.77
C LEU A 18 4.80 1.51 23.98
N GLU A 19 3.63 0.88 24.05
CA GLU A 19 3.25 -0.04 25.14
C GLU A 19 3.92 -1.42 25.04
N HIS A 20 4.56 -1.73 23.90
CA HIS A 20 5.24 -2.98 23.67
C HIS A 20 6.74 -2.79 23.35
N PRO A 21 7.51 -2.17 24.25
CA PRO A 21 8.93 -1.88 24.04
C PRO A 21 9.80 -3.15 24.05
N ASP A 22 9.26 -4.28 24.48
CA ASP A 22 9.88 -5.61 24.46
C ASP A 22 9.95 -6.22 23.05
N LYS A 23 9.26 -5.63 22.08
CA LYS A 23 9.27 -6.09 20.69
C LYS A 23 10.38 -5.42 19.88
N GLU A 24 10.98 -6.19 18.98
CA GLU A 24 12.03 -5.70 18.07
C GLU A 24 11.45 -4.83 16.93
N TRP A 25 10.91 -3.68 17.30
CA TRP A 25 10.34 -2.75 16.33
C TRP A 25 11.39 -2.17 15.38
N GLY A 26 11.08 -2.21 14.07
CA GLY A 26 11.89 -1.56 13.05
C GLY A 26 11.50 -0.10 12.85
N TRP A 27 12.27 0.85 13.32
CA TRP A 27 11.95 2.28 13.19
C TRP A 27 11.90 2.78 11.75
N ASN A 28 12.63 2.15 10.83
CA ASN A 28 12.41 2.40 9.40
C ASN A 28 10.99 2.00 8.98
N GLY A 29 10.52 0.82 9.43
CA GLY A 29 9.17 0.33 9.19
C GLY A 29 8.11 1.24 9.80
N ILE A 30 8.27 1.62 11.08
CA ILE A 30 7.37 2.56 11.77
C ILE A 30 7.30 3.89 11.02
N SER A 31 8.46 4.44 10.62
CA SER A 31 8.52 5.74 9.95
C SER A 31 7.77 5.78 8.62
N GLN A 32 7.78 4.69 7.85
CA GLN A 32 7.04 4.60 6.58
C GLN A 32 5.60 4.12 6.74
N ASN A 33 5.20 3.69 7.94
CA ASN A 33 3.88 3.11 8.16
C ASN A 33 2.77 4.17 7.95
N PRO A 34 1.76 3.92 7.10
CA PRO A 34 0.68 4.87 6.83
C PRO A 34 -0.22 5.14 8.05
N ASN A 35 -0.06 4.37 9.14
CA ASN A 35 -0.72 4.65 10.41
C ASN A 35 0.01 5.68 11.26
N VAL A 36 1.19 6.15 10.86
CA VAL A 36 1.93 7.20 11.54
C VAL A 36 1.72 8.53 10.82
N SER A 37 1.04 9.46 11.49
CA SER A 37 0.81 10.81 10.94
C SER A 37 2.00 11.74 11.19
N TRP A 38 2.03 12.87 10.46
CA TRP A 38 3.05 13.90 10.69
C TRP A 38 2.98 14.47 12.10
N GLU A 39 1.79 14.65 12.65
CA GLU A 39 1.57 15.12 14.03
C GLU A 39 2.15 14.13 15.05
N THR A 40 2.01 12.82 14.80
CA THR A 40 2.63 11.77 15.62
C THR A 40 4.15 11.90 15.61
N ILE A 41 4.77 12.15 14.46
CA ILE A 41 6.22 12.35 14.34
C ILE A 41 6.65 13.60 15.09
N GLN A 42 5.96 14.73 14.89
CA GLN A 42 6.27 16.01 15.55
C GLN A 42 6.14 15.94 17.09
N GLY A 43 5.14 15.23 17.58
CA GLY A 43 4.92 15.05 19.02
C GLY A 43 5.92 14.10 19.69
N ASN A 44 6.78 13.40 18.92
CA ASN A 44 7.68 12.36 19.44
C ASN A 44 9.07 12.44 18.75
N LEU A 45 9.64 13.63 18.67
CA LEU A 45 10.94 13.87 18.01
C LEU A 45 12.14 13.20 18.73
N ASP A 46 11.96 12.74 19.95
CA ASP A 46 12.93 11.97 20.73
C ASP A 46 13.08 10.52 20.24
N LYS A 47 12.18 10.04 19.40
CA LYS A 47 12.22 8.69 18.84
C LYS A 47 13.18 8.59 17.65
N PRO A 48 13.78 7.42 17.41
CA PRO A 48 14.78 7.22 16.35
C PRO A 48 14.13 7.11 14.96
N TRP A 49 13.43 8.15 14.54
CA TRP A 49 12.79 8.22 13.25
C TRP A 49 13.78 8.05 12.09
N ASN A 50 13.39 7.29 11.08
CA ASN A 50 14.13 7.15 9.83
C ASN A 50 13.57 8.09 8.76
N TRP A 51 14.37 9.04 8.31
CA TRP A 51 13.91 10.06 7.35
C TRP A 51 13.63 9.51 5.94
N GLY A 52 14.30 8.45 5.52
CA GLY A 52 13.92 7.72 4.31
C GLY A 52 12.52 7.11 4.44
N GLY A 53 12.23 6.49 5.59
CA GLY A 53 10.89 5.99 5.89
C GLY A 53 9.85 7.10 5.94
N ILE A 54 10.14 8.25 6.59
CA ILE A 54 9.24 9.41 6.62
C ILE A 54 8.99 9.95 5.21
N SER A 55 10.04 10.06 4.39
CA SER A 55 9.92 10.53 3.00
C SER A 55 9.00 9.65 2.14
N ARG A 56 8.97 8.35 2.43
CA ARG A 56 8.10 7.38 1.78
C ARG A 56 6.68 7.36 2.33
N ASN A 57 6.47 7.87 3.55
CA ASN A 57 5.17 7.79 4.23
C ASN A 57 4.09 8.55 3.45
N TYR A 58 2.94 7.92 3.25
CA TYR A 58 1.79 8.50 2.54
C TYR A 58 1.18 9.74 3.24
N ASN A 59 1.51 9.98 4.51
CA ASN A 59 1.12 11.20 5.21
C ASN A 59 2.10 12.37 5.03
N THR A 60 3.23 12.14 4.35
CA THR A 60 4.19 13.21 4.01
C THR A 60 3.74 13.90 2.74
N THR A 61 3.24 15.14 2.87
CA THR A 61 2.77 15.97 1.76
C THR A 61 3.84 16.97 1.33
N TRP A 62 3.65 17.60 0.15
CA TRP A 62 4.56 18.62 -0.34
C TRP A 62 4.62 19.84 0.59
N GLU A 63 3.50 20.23 1.20
CA GLU A 63 3.42 21.32 2.19
C GLU A 63 4.27 21.04 3.43
N ILE A 64 4.29 19.78 3.91
CA ILE A 64 5.14 19.36 5.02
C ILE A 64 6.62 19.52 4.64
N ILE A 65 7.01 19.10 3.44
CA ILE A 65 8.38 19.17 2.95
C ILE A 65 8.82 20.64 2.84
N GLN A 66 7.99 21.50 2.23
CA GLN A 66 8.27 22.93 2.09
C GLN A 66 8.38 23.65 3.44
N SER A 67 7.55 23.27 4.41
CA SER A 67 7.56 23.86 5.75
C SER A 67 8.73 23.35 6.63
N ASN A 68 9.44 22.33 6.19
CA ASN A 68 10.53 21.69 6.94
C ASN A 68 11.75 21.43 6.03
N PRO A 69 12.32 22.48 5.38
CA PRO A 69 13.38 22.32 4.39
C PRO A 69 14.71 21.80 4.98
N ASP A 70 14.91 21.99 6.28
CA ASP A 70 16.15 21.60 6.98
C ASP A 70 16.17 20.10 7.37
N LYS A 71 15.09 19.37 7.12
CA LYS A 71 15.04 17.95 7.42
C LYS A 71 15.77 17.14 6.35
N PRO A 72 16.42 16.02 6.72
CA PRO A 72 17.19 15.21 5.79
C PRO A 72 16.27 14.31 4.94
N TRP A 73 15.47 14.95 4.10
CA TRP A 73 14.56 14.26 3.19
C TRP A 73 15.31 13.35 2.22
N ASP A 74 14.77 12.17 1.99
CA ASP A 74 15.27 11.23 0.98
C ASP A 74 14.52 11.43 -0.33
N TRP A 75 15.19 12.01 -1.32
CA TRP A 75 14.59 12.41 -2.60
C TRP A 75 14.22 11.23 -3.50
N TYR A 76 14.87 10.06 -3.35
CA TYR A 76 14.43 8.85 -4.04
C TYR A 76 13.02 8.44 -3.57
N TRP A 77 12.79 8.40 -2.26
CA TRP A 77 11.50 8.06 -1.69
C TRP A 77 10.45 9.15 -1.89
N LEU A 78 10.83 10.43 -1.81
CA LEU A 78 9.94 11.55 -2.14
C LEU A 78 9.47 11.48 -3.60
N SER A 79 10.36 11.15 -4.53
CA SER A 79 10.02 11.03 -5.95
C SER A 79 8.96 9.95 -6.23
N GLN A 80 8.88 8.91 -5.38
CA GLN A 80 7.85 7.87 -5.46
C GLN A 80 6.58 8.19 -4.68
N ASN A 81 6.61 9.21 -3.81
CA ASN A 81 5.50 9.48 -2.89
C ASN A 81 4.25 9.92 -3.68
N PRO A 82 3.07 9.31 -3.45
CA PRO A 82 1.85 9.65 -4.17
C PRO A 82 1.34 11.07 -3.91
N ASN A 83 1.84 11.78 -2.88
CA ASN A 83 1.52 13.19 -2.65
C ASN A 83 2.40 14.15 -3.49
N ILE A 84 3.37 13.61 -4.23
CA ILE A 84 4.20 14.39 -5.18
C ILE A 84 3.63 14.18 -6.58
N THR A 85 3.07 15.24 -7.15
CA THR A 85 2.47 15.22 -8.49
C THR A 85 3.46 15.61 -9.56
N TRP A 86 3.12 15.39 -10.84
CA TRP A 86 3.94 15.85 -11.96
C TRP A 86 4.10 17.38 -11.96
N GLU A 87 3.04 18.12 -11.62
CA GLU A 87 3.03 19.58 -11.49
C GLU A 87 4.01 20.05 -10.40
N THR A 88 4.05 19.33 -9.27
CA THR A 88 5.02 19.60 -8.19
C THR A 88 6.46 19.45 -8.69
N ILE A 89 6.75 18.38 -9.45
CA ILE A 89 8.08 18.12 -10.01
C ILE A 89 8.46 19.21 -11.02
N GLN A 90 7.55 19.57 -11.92
CA GLN A 90 7.78 20.62 -12.92
C GLN A 90 7.99 22.02 -12.31
N ALA A 91 7.25 22.33 -11.25
CA ALA A 91 7.36 23.61 -10.56
C ALA A 91 8.64 23.72 -9.70
N ASN A 92 9.34 22.63 -9.45
CA ASN A 92 10.53 22.59 -8.60
C ASN A 92 11.69 21.82 -9.28
N PRO A 93 12.16 22.28 -10.45
CA PRO A 93 13.17 21.55 -11.24
C PRO A 93 14.57 21.57 -10.62
N ASP A 94 14.80 22.44 -9.64
CA ASP A 94 16.04 22.58 -8.87
C ASP A 94 16.19 21.52 -7.78
N LYS A 95 15.14 20.76 -7.47
CA LYS A 95 15.20 19.69 -6.47
C LYS A 95 15.86 18.43 -7.04
N PRO A 96 16.59 17.67 -6.23
CA PRO A 96 17.32 16.50 -6.69
C PRO A 96 16.38 15.28 -6.87
N TRP A 97 15.38 15.42 -7.74
CA TRP A 97 14.44 14.35 -8.06
C TRP A 97 15.14 13.12 -8.62
N ASP A 98 14.73 11.95 -8.14
CA ASP A 98 15.20 10.66 -8.66
C ASP A 98 14.27 10.12 -9.74
N TRP A 99 14.78 9.86 -10.94
CA TRP A 99 13.97 9.44 -12.08
C TRP A 99 13.48 7.99 -11.99
N ASN A 100 14.14 7.12 -11.25
CA ASN A 100 13.61 5.79 -10.94
C ASN A 100 12.40 5.95 -10.04
N GLY A 101 12.52 6.81 -9.02
CA GLY A 101 11.42 7.17 -8.14
C GLY A 101 10.24 7.77 -8.89
N ILE A 102 10.49 8.79 -9.75
CA ILE A 102 9.45 9.41 -10.58
C ILE A 102 8.77 8.36 -11.47
N SER A 103 9.52 7.47 -12.13
CA SER A 103 8.96 6.43 -13.01
C SER A 103 8.02 5.47 -12.28
N ASN A 104 8.24 5.26 -10.98
CA ASN A 104 7.40 4.43 -10.11
C ASN A 104 6.24 5.20 -9.45
N ASN A 105 6.20 6.53 -9.57
CA ASN A 105 5.19 7.36 -8.92
C ASN A 105 3.81 7.12 -9.55
N PRO A 106 2.75 6.84 -8.75
CA PRO A 106 1.40 6.57 -9.25
C PRO A 106 0.71 7.78 -9.91
N ASN A 107 1.27 9.00 -9.79
CA ASN A 107 0.76 10.17 -10.49
C ASN A 107 1.36 10.35 -11.90
N ILE A 108 2.34 9.54 -12.29
CA ILE A 108 2.93 9.59 -13.63
C ILE A 108 2.11 8.74 -14.58
N THR A 109 1.41 9.40 -15.49
CA THR A 109 0.56 8.77 -16.51
C THR A 109 1.35 8.49 -17.80
N TRP A 110 0.77 7.67 -18.68
CA TRP A 110 1.34 7.43 -19.99
C TRP A 110 1.47 8.72 -20.83
N ASP A 111 0.50 9.63 -20.71
CA ASP A 111 0.52 10.92 -21.42
C ASP A 111 1.70 11.79 -20.97
N VAL A 112 1.99 11.81 -19.66
CA VAL A 112 3.18 12.51 -19.12
C VAL A 112 4.48 11.93 -19.72
N ILE A 113 4.57 10.60 -19.80
CA ILE A 113 5.76 9.93 -20.36
C ILE A 113 5.92 10.24 -21.85
N GLN A 114 4.84 10.19 -22.61
CA GLN A 114 4.84 10.51 -24.05
C GLN A 114 5.18 11.98 -24.35
N ALA A 115 4.67 12.89 -23.52
CA ALA A 115 4.94 14.32 -23.65
C ALA A 115 6.38 14.71 -23.26
N ASN A 116 7.10 13.82 -22.57
CA ASN A 116 8.44 14.08 -22.05
C ASN A 116 9.43 12.96 -22.42
N PRO A 117 9.64 12.65 -23.72
CA PRO A 117 10.43 11.51 -24.17
C PRO A 117 11.93 11.63 -23.84
N ASP A 118 12.41 12.86 -23.64
CA ASP A 118 13.82 13.15 -23.35
C ASP A 118 14.21 12.91 -21.89
N LYS A 119 13.24 12.63 -21.02
CA LYS A 119 13.51 12.35 -19.62
C LYS A 119 14.05 10.93 -19.42
N PRO A 120 14.95 10.73 -18.44
CA PRO A 120 15.59 9.43 -18.22
C PRO A 120 14.66 8.46 -17.47
N TRP A 121 13.55 8.13 -18.08
CA TRP A 121 12.56 7.20 -17.55
C TRP A 121 13.15 5.80 -17.33
N ASP A 122 12.92 5.22 -16.16
CA ASP A 122 13.27 3.82 -15.90
C ASP A 122 12.21 2.87 -16.47
N ARG A 123 12.63 1.97 -17.37
CA ARG A 123 11.73 1.08 -18.11
C ARG A 123 11.07 0.01 -17.25
N PHE A 124 11.73 -0.47 -16.20
CA PHE A 124 11.14 -1.43 -15.27
C PHE A 124 10.02 -0.78 -14.47
N TYR A 125 10.29 0.38 -13.88
CA TYR A 125 9.31 1.08 -13.06
C TYR A 125 8.13 1.59 -13.89
N ILE A 126 8.34 2.10 -15.11
CA ILE A 126 7.24 2.41 -16.03
C ILE A 126 6.40 1.16 -16.31
N SER A 127 7.01 0.02 -16.64
CA SER A 127 6.28 -1.21 -16.96
C SER A 127 5.41 -1.71 -15.79
N LYS A 128 5.81 -1.42 -14.55
CA LYS A 128 5.10 -1.75 -13.32
C LYS A 128 4.08 -0.69 -12.89
N ASN A 129 4.16 0.54 -13.45
CA ASN A 129 3.36 1.67 -13.01
C ASN A 129 1.86 1.40 -13.17
N PRO A 130 1.00 1.69 -12.15
CA PRO A 130 -0.44 1.44 -12.19
C PRO A 130 -1.21 2.23 -13.26
N ASN A 131 -0.62 3.26 -13.87
CA ASN A 131 -1.23 3.98 -14.98
C ASN A 131 -0.90 3.39 -16.36
N ILE A 132 -0.06 2.34 -16.41
CA ILE A 132 0.24 1.62 -17.64
C ILE A 132 -0.69 0.41 -17.75
N THR A 133 -1.68 0.52 -18.63
CA THR A 133 -2.67 -0.53 -18.88
C THR A 133 -2.16 -1.52 -19.92
N TRP A 134 -2.83 -2.66 -20.06
CA TRP A 134 -2.54 -3.63 -21.12
C TRP A 134 -2.69 -3.03 -22.51
N ASP A 135 -3.69 -2.17 -22.72
CA ASP A 135 -3.92 -1.49 -24.02
C ASP A 135 -2.76 -0.55 -24.36
N VAL A 136 -2.21 0.16 -23.38
CA VAL A 136 -1.00 0.99 -23.57
C VAL A 136 0.18 0.12 -24.00
N ILE A 137 0.38 -1.04 -23.37
CA ILE A 137 1.48 -1.96 -23.70
C ILE A 137 1.31 -2.52 -25.13
N GLN A 138 0.10 -2.95 -25.48
CA GLN A 138 -0.20 -3.48 -26.82
C GLN A 138 -0.06 -2.42 -27.91
N GLY A 139 -0.62 -1.23 -27.69
CA GLY A 139 -0.57 -0.11 -28.64
C GLY A 139 0.83 0.47 -28.84
N ASN A 140 1.78 0.13 -27.97
CA ASN A 140 3.17 0.60 -27.99
C ASN A 140 4.16 -0.57 -27.90
N SER A 141 3.90 -1.64 -28.66
CA SER A 141 4.69 -2.87 -28.63
C SER A 141 6.14 -2.71 -29.10
N ASP A 142 6.45 -1.60 -29.79
CA ASP A 142 7.78 -1.16 -30.20
C ASP A 142 8.64 -0.64 -29.05
N LYS A 143 8.02 -0.29 -27.91
CA LYS A 143 8.74 0.23 -26.75
C LYS A 143 9.44 -0.89 -25.97
N PRO A 144 10.59 -0.60 -25.35
CA PRO A 144 11.37 -1.59 -24.61
C PRO A 144 10.77 -1.90 -23.24
N TRP A 145 9.58 -2.50 -23.24
CA TRP A 145 8.90 -2.95 -22.02
C TRP A 145 9.72 -3.99 -21.25
N ARG A 146 9.64 -3.95 -19.94
CA ARG A 146 10.26 -4.95 -19.06
C ARG A 146 9.20 -5.93 -18.54
N TRP A 147 9.23 -7.17 -18.99
CA TRP A 147 8.24 -8.19 -18.62
C TRP A 147 8.23 -8.50 -17.12
N LEU A 148 9.37 -8.38 -16.45
CA LEU A 148 9.45 -8.42 -14.99
C LEU A 148 8.52 -7.37 -14.35
N GLY A 149 8.51 -6.14 -14.86
CA GLY A 149 7.64 -5.06 -14.41
C GLY A 149 6.18 -5.28 -14.80
N ILE A 150 5.92 -5.67 -16.08
CA ILE A 150 4.58 -5.97 -16.58
C ILE A 150 3.92 -7.07 -15.74
N SER A 151 4.64 -8.12 -15.39
CA SER A 151 4.11 -9.23 -14.59
C SER A 151 3.65 -8.82 -13.19
N GLN A 152 4.25 -7.77 -12.61
CA GLN A 152 3.87 -7.19 -11.32
C GLN A 152 2.78 -6.11 -11.44
N ASN A 153 2.48 -5.64 -12.66
CA ASN A 153 1.60 -4.49 -12.85
C ASN A 153 0.16 -4.81 -12.42
N PRO A 154 -0.47 -3.98 -11.56
CA PRO A 154 -1.83 -4.23 -11.06
C PRO A 154 -2.93 -4.18 -12.12
N ASN A 155 -2.66 -3.65 -13.33
CA ASN A 155 -3.61 -3.70 -14.44
C ASN A 155 -3.51 -5.00 -15.27
N ILE A 156 -2.53 -5.85 -14.98
CA ILE A 156 -2.41 -7.16 -15.61
C ILE A 156 -3.23 -8.17 -14.82
N THR A 157 -4.36 -8.56 -15.37
CA THR A 157 -5.25 -9.55 -14.76
C THR A 157 -4.84 -10.97 -15.12
N TRP A 158 -5.35 -11.96 -14.39
CA TRP A 158 -5.16 -13.36 -14.75
C TRP A 158 -5.71 -13.68 -16.14
N GLU A 159 -6.84 -13.08 -16.51
CA GLU A 159 -7.41 -13.21 -17.86
C GLU A 159 -6.47 -12.70 -18.95
N THR A 160 -5.81 -11.55 -18.70
CA THR A 160 -4.79 -11.01 -19.61
C THR A 160 -3.66 -12.00 -19.82
N ILE A 161 -3.16 -12.62 -18.76
CA ILE A 161 -2.10 -13.64 -18.81
C ILE A 161 -2.56 -14.86 -19.62
N GLN A 162 -3.75 -15.38 -19.32
CA GLN A 162 -4.31 -16.56 -20.00
C GLN A 162 -4.55 -16.35 -21.51
N ARG A 163 -4.98 -15.15 -21.90
CA ARG A 163 -5.21 -14.80 -23.31
C ARG A 163 -3.92 -14.53 -24.08
N ASN A 164 -2.79 -14.39 -23.40
CA ASN A 164 -1.49 -14.08 -24.01
C ASN A 164 -0.40 -15.05 -23.52
N PRO A 165 -0.55 -16.37 -23.67
CA PRO A 165 0.36 -17.38 -23.11
C PRO A 165 1.77 -17.34 -23.72
N ASP A 166 1.90 -16.82 -24.94
CA ASP A 166 3.18 -16.74 -25.66
C ASP A 166 4.05 -15.56 -25.21
N ARG A 167 3.55 -14.72 -24.30
CA ARG A 167 4.34 -13.62 -23.77
C ARG A 167 5.29 -14.11 -22.67
N PRO A 168 6.47 -13.50 -22.54
CA PRO A 168 7.48 -13.95 -21.57
C PRO A 168 7.15 -13.49 -20.14
N TRP A 169 6.03 -14.00 -19.61
CA TRP A 169 5.63 -13.74 -18.22
C TRP A 169 6.68 -14.24 -17.25
N ASP A 170 7.03 -13.41 -16.28
CA ASP A 170 7.89 -13.79 -15.15
C ASP A 170 7.04 -14.29 -14.00
N TRP A 171 7.02 -15.60 -13.76
CA TRP A 171 6.13 -16.23 -12.78
C TRP A 171 6.45 -15.85 -11.33
N CYS A 172 7.73 -15.59 -11.03
CA CYS A 172 8.11 -15.03 -9.75
C CYS A 172 7.44 -13.67 -9.54
N SER A 173 7.51 -12.78 -10.54
CA SER A 173 6.86 -11.47 -10.50
C SER A 173 5.33 -11.55 -10.54
N VAL A 174 4.74 -12.52 -11.25
CA VAL A 174 3.29 -12.77 -11.23
C VAL A 174 2.80 -13.09 -9.83
N SER A 175 3.60 -13.76 -9.00
CA SER A 175 3.26 -14.06 -7.59
C SER A 175 3.01 -12.80 -6.74
N TRP A 176 3.61 -11.67 -7.11
CA TRP A 176 3.44 -10.36 -6.47
C TRP A 176 2.25 -9.56 -6.99
N ASN A 177 1.65 -10.01 -8.09
CA ASN A 177 0.56 -9.29 -8.73
C ASN A 177 -0.71 -9.38 -7.86
N PRO A 178 -1.33 -8.24 -7.49
CA PRO A 178 -2.51 -8.21 -6.62
C PRO A 178 -3.76 -8.86 -7.23
N ASN A 179 -3.76 -9.19 -8.53
CA ASN A 179 -4.87 -9.90 -9.19
C ASN A 179 -4.75 -11.43 -9.09
N ILE A 180 -3.67 -11.95 -8.51
CA ILE A 180 -3.50 -13.39 -8.31
C ILE A 180 -4.18 -13.81 -7.00
N THR A 181 -5.20 -14.67 -7.12
CA THR A 181 -5.97 -15.18 -6.00
C THR A 181 -5.50 -16.56 -5.57
N TRP A 182 -5.94 -16.99 -4.39
CA TRP A 182 -5.64 -18.35 -3.90
C TRP A 182 -6.17 -19.45 -4.83
N ASP A 183 -7.37 -19.26 -5.41
CA ASP A 183 -7.95 -20.23 -6.35
C ASP A 183 -7.09 -20.40 -7.61
N ILE A 184 -6.49 -19.31 -8.11
CA ILE A 184 -5.56 -19.35 -9.24
C ILE A 184 -4.31 -20.16 -8.87
N ILE A 185 -3.73 -19.90 -7.69
CA ILE A 185 -2.53 -20.58 -7.20
C ILE A 185 -2.79 -22.09 -7.07
N GLN A 186 -3.94 -22.48 -6.50
CA GLN A 186 -4.33 -23.88 -6.37
C GLN A 186 -4.54 -24.55 -7.73
N ALA A 187 -5.29 -23.88 -8.63
CA ALA A 187 -5.60 -24.42 -9.96
C ALA A 187 -4.35 -24.54 -10.86
N LYS A 188 -3.29 -23.80 -10.55
CA LYS A 188 -2.03 -23.73 -11.31
C LYS A 188 -0.83 -24.08 -10.44
N SER A 189 -0.97 -25.12 -9.62
CA SER A 189 0.06 -25.57 -8.68
C SER A 189 1.36 -26.06 -9.33
N ASN A 190 1.36 -26.27 -10.64
CA ASN A 190 2.52 -26.65 -11.45
C ASN A 190 3.37 -25.45 -11.92
N LEU A 191 2.94 -24.21 -11.68
CA LEU A 191 3.73 -23.03 -12.00
C LEU A 191 4.77 -22.75 -10.90
N ASP A 192 5.83 -22.10 -11.29
CA ASP A 192 6.95 -21.74 -10.39
C ASP A 192 6.60 -20.48 -9.58
N TRP A 193 5.72 -20.66 -8.57
CA TRP A 193 5.27 -19.60 -7.70
C TRP A 193 6.36 -19.19 -6.69
N ASP A 194 6.56 -17.86 -6.55
CA ASP A 194 7.34 -17.31 -5.45
C ASP A 194 6.50 -17.22 -4.17
N TRP A 195 6.77 -18.07 -3.21
CA TRP A 195 6.04 -18.11 -1.94
C TRP A 195 6.26 -16.90 -1.04
N TYR A 196 7.37 -16.19 -1.23
CA TYR A 196 7.54 -14.89 -0.57
C TYR A 196 6.53 -13.87 -1.12
N GLY A 197 6.41 -13.76 -2.45
CA GLY A 197 5.41 -12.92 -3.12
C GLY A 197 3.98 -13.30 -2.74
N ILE A 198 3.65 -14.60 -2.80
CA ILE A 198 2.33 -15.12 -2.39
C ILE A 198 2.02 -14.77 -0.93
N SER A 199 2.94 -14.98 -0.02
CA SER A 199 2.71 -14.79 1.43
C SER A 199 2.33 -13.35 1.80
N GLN A 200 2.77 -12.34 1.04
CA GLN A 200 2.38 -10.94 1.26
C GLN A 200 1.27 -10.45 0.32
N ASN A 201 0.78 -11.30 -0.60
CA ASN A 201 -0.27 -10.92 -1.54
C ASN A 201 -1.56 -10.54 -0.78
N PRO A 202 -2.23 -9.40 -1.11
CA PRO A 202 -3.43 -8.94 -0.42
C PRO A 202 -4.65 -9.89 -0.55
N ASN A 203 -4.62 -10.85 -1.47
CA ASN A 203 -5.66 -11.88 -1.58
C ASN A 203 -5.42 -13.09 -0.67
N ILE A 204 -4.27 -13.16 -0.01
CA ILE A 204 -3.97 -14.23 0.95
C ILE A 204 -4.37 -13.76 2.35
N THR A 205 -5.40 -14.38 2.89
CA THR A 205 -5.92 -14.08 4.22
C THR A 205 -5.35 -15.03 5.28
N TRP A 206 -5.51 -14.66 6.55
CA TRP A 206 -5.13 -15.57 7.66
C TRP A 206 -5.84 -16.93 7.59
N ASP A 207 -7.12 -16.94 7.18
CA ASP A 207 -7.89 -18.17 7.06
C ASP A 207 -7.29 -19.12 6.00
N ILE A 208 -6.81 -18.58 4.88
CA ILE A 208 -6.11 -19.35 3.84
C ILE A 208 -4.80 -19.93 4.40
N ILE A 209 -4.00 -19.13 5.09
CA ILE A 209 -2.73 -19.57 5.68
C ILE A 209 -2.97 -20.68 6.69
N ASN A 210 -3.93 -20.48 7.59
CA ASN A 210 -4.25 -21.42 8.66
C ASN A 210 -4.86 -22.74 8.15
N ALA A 211 -5.64 -22.67 7.05
CA ALA A 211 -6.22 -23.86 6.40
C ALA A 211 -5.21 -24.64 5.55
N ASN A 212 -4.04 -24.08 5.26
CA ASN A 212 -3.02 -24.70 4.40
C ASN A 212 -1.61 -24.67 5.06
N PRO A 213 -1.44 -25.28 6.24
CA PRO A 213 -0.19 -25.20 7.01
C PRO A 213 0.98 -25.94 6.36
N ASP A 214 0.72 -26.80 5.40
CA ASP A 214 1.68 -27.59 4.65
C ASP A 214 2.36 -26.80 3.52
N LYS A 215 1.88 -25.60 3.20
CA LYS A 215 2.48 -24.75 2.17
C LYS A 215 3.73 -24.03 2.69
N PRO A 216 4.70 -23.76 1.82
CA PRO A 216 5.96 -23.15 2.23
C PRO A 216 5.81 -21.62 2.44
N TRP A 217 4.93 -21.24 3.37
CA TRP A 217 4.67 -19.87 3.73
C TRP A 217 5.94 -19.18 4.25
N ASP A 218 6.20 -17.96 3.74
CA ASP A 218 7.27 -17.10 4.28
C ASP A 218 6.72 -16.20 5.39
N TRP A 219 7.15 -16.42 6.61
CA TRP A 219 6.68 -15.66 7.78
C TRP A 219 7.13 -14.21 7.82
N THR A 220 8.22 -13.88 7.16
CA THR A 220 8.67 -12.50 6.95
C THR A 220 7.65 -11.75 6.10
N ALA A 221 7.25 -12.36 4.99
CA ALA A 221 6.25 -11.82 4.07
C ALA A 221 4.85 -11.81 4.71
N ILE A 222 4.44 -12.87 5.42
CA ILE A 222 3.18 -12.90 6.19
C ILE A 222 3.12 -11.73 7.18
N SER A 223 4.21 -11.45 7.90
CA SER A 223 4.26 -10.34 8.87
C SER A 223 3.98 -8.97 8.24
N ARG A 224 4.22 -8.81 6.93
CA ARG A 224 3.90 -7.59 6.14
C ARG A 224 2.51 -7.64 5.50
N ASN A 225 1.87 -8.79 5.45
CA ASN A 225 0.61 -8.95 4.73
C ASN A 225 -0.49 -8.06 5.33
N PRO A 226 -1.19 -7.22 4.54
CA PRO A 226 -2.16 -6.25 5.03
C PRO A 226 -3.40 -6.87 5.68
N ASN A 227 -3.64 -8.17 5.48
CA ASN A 227 -4.73 -8.93 6.12
C ASN A 227 -4.37 -9.45 7.51
N ILE A 228 -3.09 -9.41 7.90
CA ILE A 228 -2.69 -9.77 9.26
C ILE A 228 -3.03 -8.61 10.19
N THR A 229 -3.89 -8.91 11.17
CA THR A 229 -4.32 -7.94 12.17
C THR A 229 -3.58 -8.15 13.48
N TRP A 230 -3.66 -7.15 14.34
CA TRP A 230 -3.15 -7.29 15.69
C TRP A 230 -3.81 -8.45 16.45
N GLU A 231 -5.12 -8.63 16.32
CA GLU A 231 -5.85 -9.76 16.90
C GLU A 231 -5.28 -11.11 16.41
N THR A 232 -4.97 -11.22 15.11
CA THR A 232 -4.34 -12.42 14.54
C THR A 232 -3.01 -12.72 15.23
N ILE A 233 -2.18 -11.69 15.47
CA ILE A 233 -0.88 -11.85 16.14
C ILE A 233 -1.06 -12.27 17.59
N GLN A 234 -1.96 -11.61 18.33
CA GLN A 234 -2.21 -11.90 19.74
C GLN A 234 -2.79 -13.29 19.97
N THR A 235 -3.68 -13.75 19.08
CA THR A 235 -4.32 -15.08 19.20
C THR A 235 -3.41 -16.22 18.72
N ASN A 236 -2.29 -15.90 18.08
CA ASN A 236 -1.33 -16.87 17.56
C ASN A 236 0.12 -16.50 17.95
N PRO A 237 0.44 -16.38 19.26
CA PRO A 237 1.73 -15.88 19.73
C PRO A 237 2.88 -16.86 19.50
N ASP A 238 2.58 -18.13 19.24
CA ASP A 238 3.52 -19.20 18.94
C ASP A 238 4.05 -19.17 17.51
N LYS A 239 3.45 -18.37 16.63
CA LYS A 239 3.91 -18.22 15.25
C LYS A 239 5.16 -17.35 15.17
N PRO A 240 6.07 -17.63 14.20
CA PRO A 240 7.34 -16.92 14.08
C PRO A 240 7.17 -15.52 13.45
N TRP A 241 6.40 -14.67 14.12
CA TRP A 241 6.18 -13.29 13.71
C TRP A 241 7.47 -12.50 13.66
N HIS A 242 7.68 -11.74 12.58
CA HIS A 242 8.87 -10.92 12.39
C HIS A 242 8.55 -9.44 12.67
N TRP A 243 8.87 -8.96 13.87
CA TRP A 243 8.48 -7.63 14.39
C TRP A 243 8.99 -6.47 13.53
N LEU A 244 10.20 -6.59 12.96
CA LEU A 244 10.73 -5.61 12.01
C LEU A 244 9.77 -5.38 10.82
N TYR A 245 9.11 -6.44 10.35
CA TYR A 245 8.19 -6.37 9.22
C TYR A 245 6.75 -6.08 9.64
N ILE A 246 6.33 -6.47 10.84
CA ILE A 246 5.08 -5.99 11.45
C ILE A 246 5.10 -4.47 11.56
N SER A 247 6.25 -3.87 11.83
CA SER A 247 6.43 -2.40 11.86
C SER A 247 6.00 -1.71 10.56
N CYS A 248 6.16 -2.38 9.40
CA CYS A 248 5.75 -1.88 8.10
C CYS A 248 4.30 -2.22 7.76
N ASN A 249 3.65 -3.13 8.52
CA ASN A 249 2.31 -3.61 8.18
C ASN A 249 1.28 -2.48 8.33
N PRO A 250 0.54 -2.11 7.27
CA PRO A 250 -0.44 -1.03 7.32
C PRO A 250 -1.69 -1.38 8.13
N MET A 251 -1.85 -2.63 8.58
CA MET A 251 -3.01 -3.10 9.37
C MET A 251 -4.35 -2.68 8.75
N ILE A 252 -4.47 -2.76 7.42
CA ILE A 252 -5.60 -2.21 6.65
C ILE A 252 -6.93 -2.75 7.16
N LYS A 253 -7.02 -4.05 7.39
CA LYS A 253 -8.24 -4.68 7.90
C LYS A 253 -8.63 -4.11 9.26
N ALA A 254 -7.68 -4.03 10.20
CA ALA A 254 -7.93 -3.50 11.53
C ALA A 254 -8.32 -2.01 11.50
N LYS A 255 -7.67 -1.20 10.64
CA LYS A 255 -8.04 0.20 10.41
C LYS A 255 -9.47 0.32 9.87
N ASN A 256 -9.81 -0.47 8.86
CA ASN A 256 -11.14 -0.43 8.24
C ASN A 256 -12.23 -0.87 9.22
N ASP A 257 -11.98 -1.90 10.05
CA ASP A 257 -12.91 -2.35 11.09
C ASP A 257 -13.12 -1.27 12.16
N PHE A 258 -12.04 -0.61 12.58
CA PHE A 258 -12.11 0.53 13.49
C PHE A 258 -12.93 1.68 12.90
N LEU A 259 -12.65 2.11 11.68
CA LEU A 259 -13.38 3.19 11.02
C LEU A 259 -14.85 2.84 10.78
N ARG A 260 -15.13 1.60 10.39
CA ARG A 260 -16.51 1.09 10.25
C ARG A 260 -17.27 1.18 11.56
N LYS A 261 -16.64 0.76 12.68
CA LYS A 261 -17.26 0.87 14.02
C LYS A 261 -17.53 2.32 14.39
N LYS A 262 -16.59 3.24 14.16
CA LYS A 262 -16.77 4.67 14.39
C LYS A 262 -17.92 5.28 13.58
N ARG A 263 -18.04 4.89 12.30
CA ARG A 263 -19.18 5.29 11.46
C ARG A 263 -20.49 4.77 12.02
N GLN A 264 -20.56 3.51 12.44
CA GLN A 264 -21.75 2.94 13.06
C GLN A 264 -22.15 3.67 14.34
N GLU A 265 -21.20 3.91 15.24
CA GLU A 265 -21.43 4.62 16.49
C GLU A 265 -21.95 6.04 16.26
N TYR A 266 -21.45 6.73 15.24
CA TYR A 266 -21.81 8.11 14.94
C TYR A 266 -23.13 8.21 14.17
N TYR A 267 -23.31 7.41 13.12
CA TYR A 267 -24.47 7.56 12.22
C TYR A 267 -25.70 6.80 12.65
N ASN A 268 -25.60 5.66 13.33
CA ASN A 268 -26.76 4.88 13.74
C ASN A 268 -27.76 5.67 14.60
N PRO A 269 -27.36 6.49 15.57
CA PRO A 269 -28.30 7.33 16.33
C PRO A 269 -29.04 8.34 15.43
N ILE A 270 -28.33 8.94 14.46
CA ILE A 270 -28.88 9.92 13.52
C ILE A 270 -29.89 9.23 12.58
N VAL A 271 -29.50 8.08 12.00
CA VAL A 271 -30.37 7.31 11.12
C VAL A 271 -31.62 6.83 11.84
N ARG A 272 -31.49 6.33 13.08
CA ARG A 272 -32.65 5.92 13.88
C ARG A 272 -33.59 7.08 14.20
N SER A 273 -33.05 8.27 14.46
CA SER A 273 -33.87 9.44 14.74
C SER A 273 -34.64 9.95 13.52
N VAL A 274 -34.10 9.75 12.30
CA VAL A 274 -34.71 10.26 11.06
C VAL A 274 -35.58 9.20 10.37
N PHE A 275 -35.16 7.93 10.36
CA PHE A 275 -35.76 6.85 9.55
C PHE A 275 -36.40 5.73 10.37
N GLY A 276 -36.37 5.80 11.70
CA GLY A 276 -36.89 4.77 12.59
C GLY A 276 -36.01 3.52 12.68
N GLU A 277 -36.51 2.47 13.34
CA GLU A 277 -35.71 1.27 13.71
C GLU A 277 -35.25 0.41 12.51
N LYS A 278 -35.86 0.57 11.32
CA LYS A 278 -35.51 -0.27 10.16
C LYS A 278 -34.18 0.08 9.50
N GLY A 279 -33.60 1.25 9.81
CA GLY A 279 -32.27 1.66 9.39
C GLY A 279 -32.05 1.70 7.87
N ILE A 280 -31.00 2.38 7.44
CA ILE A 280 -30.49 2.35 6.07
C ILE A 280 -29.16 1.57 6.10
N PRO A 281 -28.81 0.82 5.04
CA PRO A 281 -27.46 0.26 4.93
C PRO A 281 -26.40 1.35 5.11
N LEU A 282 -25.39 1.08 5.95
CA LEU A 282 -24.36 2.07 6.34
C LEU A 282 -23.64 2.71 5.15
N GLU A 283 -23.51 1.97 4.06
CA GLU A 283 -22.91 2.41 2.79
C GLU A 283 -23.70 3.54 2.12
N LEU A 284 -25.02 3.62 2.39
CA LEU A 284 -25.90 4.64 1.84
C LEU A 284 -26.08 5.84 2.77
N VAL A 285 -25.68 5.73 4.03
CA VAL A 285 -25.86 6.79 5.04
C VAL A 285 -25.20 8.12 4.64
N PRO A 286 -23.95 8.17 4.12
CA PRO A 286 -23.33 9.43 3.69
C PRO A 286 -24.10 10.07 2.52
N THR A 287 -24.61 9.26 1.60
CA THR A 287 -25.38 9.74 0.43
C THR A 287 -26.72 10.33 0.88
N VAL A 288 -27.38 9.68 1.83
CA VAL A 288 -28.68 10.12 2.32
C VAL A 288 -28.56 11.38 3.18
N LEU A 289 -27.52 11.48 4.02
CA LEU A 289 -27.28 12.65 4.88
C LEU A 289 -26.80 13.89 4.11
N ASN A 290 -26.20 13.73 2.93
CA ASN A 290 -25.85 14.85 2.04
C ASN A 290 -27.05 15.44 1.30
N HIS A 291 -28.22 14.80 1.37
CA HIS A 291 -29.47 15.26 0.76
C HIS A 291 -30.53 15.68 1.78
N LEU A 292 -30.20 15.67 3.08
CA LEU A 292 -30.97 16.22 4.19
C LEU A 292 -30.37 17.52 4.69
#